data_50801b07166882850cfff5a0dc457eda
#
_entry.id   50801b07166882850cfff5a0dc457eda
#
_cell.length_a   1.000
_cell.length_b   1.000
_cell.length_c   1.000
_cell.angle_alpha   90.00
_cell.angle_beta   90.00
_cell.angle_gamma   90.00
#
_symmetry.space_group_name_H-M   'P 1'
#
loop_
_entity.id
_entity.type
_entity.pdbx_description
1 polymer ?
#
loop_
_entity_poly.entity_id
_entity_poly.type
_entity_poly.pdbx_seq_one_letter_code
_entity_poly.pdbx_strand_id
1 'polypeptide(L)'
;MCTWTFGPLPLEAIAARLEQLGFDGVELYGDVSLDPRATRRLLEAHGLEVYSLTPMNVDLTHPEPWVRRAALDDYARLIEFARALGGARVSCHGHVGRFAPLADRRMEWGWLVEALQTLAETAAQAEVTLVFEVLNRYETHLVHTTAEALELLEAVGHPNLKVLLDAYHMNLEEPDPAAAIRRTGDRLGLVHLADSNRRGIGHGHTDFPALLHALQEVGYTGPLILEVTAPGPDPFTPVKEGDYLAQLEADLKDSLTWLRAC
;
A
#
# COMPACT_ATOMS: atom_id res chain seq x y z
N MET A 1 0.16 -5.68 8.54
CA MET A 1 1.14 -4.61 8.92
C MET A 1 2.19 -4.48 7.84
N CYS A 2 2.53 -3.24 7.45
CA CYS A 2 3.62 -2.99 6.50
C CYS A 2 4.99 -3.28 7.12
N THR A 3 5.82 -4.09 6.48
CA THR A 3 7.13 -4.46 7.03
C THR A 3 8.19 -3.37 6.92
N TRP A 4 8.08 -2.48 5.92
CA TRP A 4 9.04 -1.40 5.72
C TRP A 4 9.12 -0.41 6.90
N THR A 5 8.04 -0.27 7.66
CA THR A 5 7.97 0.66 8.80
C THR A 5 8.86 0.27 9.97
N PHE A 6 9.32 -0.99 10.02
CA PHE A 6 10.27 -1.48 11.02
C PHE A 6 11.73 -1.06 10.75
N GLY A 7 11.99 -0.35 9.65
CA GLY A 7 13.34 0.07 9.29
C GLY A 7 14.24 -1.12 8.91
N PRO A 8 15.51 -1.15 9.35
CA PRO A 8 16.50 -2.13 8.90
C PRO A 8 16.43 -3.49 9.62
N LEU A 9 15.34 -3.79 10.33
CA LEU A 9 15.24 -5.07 11.02
C LEU A 9 15.16 -6.24 10.03
N PRO A 10 15.84 -7.37 10.32
CA PRO A 10 15.65 -8.59 9.55
C PRO A 10 14.19 -9.07 9.60
N LEU A 11 13.72 -9.65 8.49
CA LEU A 11 12.33 -10.12 8.36
C LEU A 11 11.92 -11.11 9.47
N GLU A 12 12.82 -12.00 9.89
CA GLU A 12 12.60 -12.95 11.00
C GLU A 12 12.32 -12.20 12.32
N ALA A 13 13.05 -11.12 12.60
CA ALA A 13 12.84 -10.31 13.79
C ALA A 13 11.52 -9.53 13.73
N ILE A 14 11.08 -9.11 12.53
CA ILE A 14 9.78 -8.47 12.31
C ILE A 14 8.67 -9.52 12.51
N ALA A 15 8.79 -10.69 11.89
CA ALA A 15 7.81 -11.76 11.99
C ALA A 15 7.55 -12.21 13.44
N ALA A 16 8.61 -12.41 14.21
CA ALA A 16 8.49 -12.77 15.64
C ALA A 16 7.73 -11.70 16.46
N ARG A 17 7.92 -10.41 16.15
CA ARG A 17 7.19 -9.33 16.83
C ARG A 17 5.71 -9.30 16.44
N LEU A 18 5.43 -9.46 15.15
CA LEU A 18 4.06 -9.46 14.66
C LEU A 18 3.25 -10.66 15.18
N GLU A 19 3.87 -11.84 15.28
CA GLU A 19 3.29 -13.00 15.95
C GLU A 19 2.95 -12.69 17.42
N GLN A 20 3.89 -12.11 18.18
CA GLN A 20 3.69 -11.74 19.59
C GLN A 20 2.58 -10.71 19.77
N LEU A 21 2.44 -9.76 18.85
CA LEU A 21 1.35 -8.79 18.83
C LEU A 21 0.03 -9.40 18.37
N GLY A 22 0.06 -10.56 17.71
CA GLY A 22 -1.11 -11.29 17.24
C GLY A 22 -1.63 -10.79 15.89
N PHE A 23 -0.78 -10.37 14.98
CA PHE A 23 -1.15 -10.08 13.60
C PHE A 23 -1.42 -11.36 12.81
N ASP A 24 -2.33 -11.26 11.83
CA ASP A 24 -2.67 -12.38 10.93
C ASP A 24 -1.78 -12.40 9.67
N GLY A 25 -1.09 -11.28 9.38
CA GLY A 25 -0.25 -11.23 8.19
C GLY A 25 0.43 -9.87 7.96
N VAL A 26 1.08 -9.79 6.81
CA VAL A 26 1.93 -8.67 6.44
C VAL A 26 1.60 -8.12 5.06
N GLU A 27 1.89 -6.82 4.88
CA GLU A 27 2.30 -6.26 3.62
C GLU A 27 3.82 -6.26 3.60
N LEU A 28 4.39 -7.05 2.70
CA LEU A 28 5.83 -7.24 2.64
C LEU A 28 6.47 -6.21 1.72
N TYR A 29 7.57 -5.60 2.15
CA TYR A 29 8.40 -4.82 1.24
C TYR A 29 8.93 -5.70 0.10
N GLY A 30 8.76 -5.26 -1.13
CA GLY A 30 8.99 -6.03 -2.34
C GLY A 30 10.47 -6.21 -2.71
N ASP A 31 11.27 -6.74 -1.80
CA ASP A 31 12.65 -7.11 -2.09
C ASP A 31 12.70 -8.42 -2.89
N VAL A 32 12.73 -8.31 -4.21
CA VAL A 32 12.80 -9.45 -5.13
C VAL A 32 14.14 -10.19 -5.13
N SER A 33 15.12 -9.75 -4.35
CA SER A 33 16.38 -10.50 -4.14
C SER A 33 16.22 -11.67 -3.17
N LEU A 34 15.16 -11.68 -2.38
CA LEU A 34 14.83 -12.75 -1.43
C LEU A 34 14.35 -14.01 -2.17
N ASP A 35 14.64 -15.18 -1.59
CA ASP A 35 14.02 -16.43 -2.06
C ASP A 35 12.55 -16.49 -1.62
N PRO A 36 11.57 -16.48 -2.54
CA PRO A 36 10.16 -16.39 -2.17
C PRO A 36 9.68 -17.61 -1.37
N ARG A 37 10.22 -18.81 -1.61
CA ARG A 37 9.84 -20.01 -0.86
C ARG A 37 10.37 -19.98 0.56
N ALA A 38 11.59 -19.48 0.76
CA ALA A 38 12.17 -19.32 2.09
C ALA A 38 11.41 -18.22 2.87
N THR A 39 11.13 -17.09 2.22
CA THR A 39 10.34 -15.98 2.78
C THR A 39 8.94 -16.45 3.21
N ARG A 40 8.25 -17.16 2.35
CA ARG A 40 6.93 -17.73 2.65
C ARG A 40 6.98 -18.67 3.85
N ARG A 41 7.90 -19.65 3.87
CA ARG A 41 8.07 -20.58 5.00
C ARG A 41 8.37 -19.88 6.31
N LEU A 42 9.20 -18.84 6.28
CA LEU A 42 9.52 -18.04 7.46
C LEU A 42 8.25 -17.39 8.02
N LEU A 43 7.47 -16.71 7.19
CA LEU A 43 6.24 -16.04 7.63
C LEU A 43 5.17 -17.04 8.10
N GLU A 44 4.98 -18.15 7.38
CA GLU A 44 4.07 -19.23 7.77
C GLU A 44 4.45 -19.87 9.12
N ALA A 45 5.76 -19.98 9.43
CA ALA A 45 6.24 -20.48 10.72
C ALA A 45 5.85 -19.58 11.91
N HIS A 46 5.58 -18.28 11.64
CA HIS A 46 5.07 -17.31 12.61
C HIS A 46 3.55 -17.08 12.48
N GLY A 47 2.84 -17.93 11.71
CA GLY A 47 1.39 -17.80 11.51
C GLY A 47 0.99 -16.57 10.68
N LEU A 48 1.89 -16.00 9.88
CA LEU A 48 1.66 -14.79 9.12
C LEU A 48 1.44 -15.09 7.64
N GLU A 49 0.37 -14.55 7.06
CA GLU A 49 0.09 -14.55 5.63
C GLU A 49 0.68 -13.31 4.94
N VAL A 50 1.02 -13.42 3.65
CA VAL A 50 1.39 -12.28 2.83
C VAL A 50 0.15 -11.78 2.10
N TYR A 51 -0.41 -10.66 2.51
CA TYR A 51 -1.62 -10.08 1.91
C TYR A 51 -1.32 -9.19 0.71
N SER A 52 -0.19 -8.49 0.75
CA SER A 52 0.21 -7.54 -0.28
C SER A 52 1.72 -7.32 -0.28
N LEU A 53 2.21 -6.73 -1.38
CA LEU A 53 3.59 -6.29 -1.54
C LEU A 53 3.64 -4.80 -1.82
N THR A 54 4.46 -4.06 -1.05
CA THR A 54 4.83 -2.67 -1.35
C THR A 54 5.89 -2.66 -2.45
N PRO A 55 5.74 -1.89 -3.54
CA PRO A 55 6.73 -1.83 -4.61
C PRO A 55 7.96 -1.01 -4.21
N MET A 56 9.03 -1.16 -4.96
CA MET A 56 10.10 -0.18 -4.98
C MET A 56 9.59 1.13 -5.63
N ASN A 57 10.15 2.26 -5.21
CA ASN A 57 9.78 3.57 -5.77
C ASN A 57 10.38 3.75 -7.18
N VAL A 58 9.69 3.25 -8.20
CA VAL A 58 10.08 3.33 -9.61
C VAL A 58 9.11 4.21 -10.40
N ASP A 59 9.57 4.80 -11.50
CA ASP A 59 8.84 5.83 -12.23
C ASP A 59 8.20 5.32 -13.52
N LEU A 60 6.90 5.02 -13.44
CA LEU A 60 6.07 4.59 -14.58
C LEU A 60 5.73 5.73 -15.55
N THR A 61 5.99 6.98 -15.17
CA THR A 61 5.55 8.17 -15.93
C THR A 61 6.70 9.11 -16.32
N HIS A 62 7.95 8.62 -16.25
CA HIS A 62 9.12 9.39 -16.61
C HIS A 62 9.14 9.72 -18.11
N PRO A 63 9.58 10.95 -18.55
CA PRO A 63 9.67 11.30 -19.97
C PRO A 63 10.54 10.34 -20.79
N GLU A 64 11.64 9.88 -20.21
CA GLU A 64 12.55 8.96 -20.88
C GLU A 64 11.97 7.52 -20.95
N PRO A 65 11.76 6.98 -22.18
CA PRO A 65 11.12 5.66 -22.34
C PRO A 65 11.86 4.52 -21.66
N TRP A 66 13.19 4.59 -21.55
CA TRP A 66 13.98 3.54 -20.92
C TRP A 66 13.76 3.47 -19.41
N VAL A 67 13.46 4.61 -18.75
CA VAL A 67 13.11 4.64 -17.31
C VAL A 67 11.78 3.94 -17.09
N ARG A 68 10.76 4.25 -17.92
CA ARG A 68 9.45 3.58 -17.86
C ARG A 68 9.56 2.08 -18.11
N ARG A 69 10.43 1.67 -19.08
CA ARG A 69 10.67 0.26 -19.36
C ARG A 69 11.27 -0.45 -18.16
N ALA A 70 12.30 0.14 -17.54
CA ALA A 70 12.93 -0.41 -16.33
C ALA A 70 11.91 -0.55 -15.19
N ALA A 71 11.03 0.44 -15.00
CA ALA A 71 9.96 0.38 -14.00
C ALA A 71 8.98 -0.77 -14.27
N LEU A 72 8.57 -0.99 -15.52
CA LEU A 72 7.73 -2.13 -15.91
C LEU A 72 8.41 -3.48 -15.65
N ASP A 73 9.71 -3.58 -15.93
CA ASP A 73 10.49 -4.81 -15.67
C ASP A 73 10.62 -5.08 -14.17
N ASP A 74 10.75 -4.03 -13.34
CA ASP A 74 10.76 -4.15 -11.88
C ASP A 74 9.42 -4.66 -11.34
N TYR A 75 8.31 -4.08 -11.81
CA TYR A 75 6.96 -4.56 -11.44
C TYR A 75 6.69 -5.98 -11.92
N ALA A 76 7.14 -6.36 -13.11
CA ALA A 76 6.97 -7.74 -13.60
C ALA A 76 7.67 -8.75 -12.68
N ARG A 77 8.87 -8.42 -12.18
CA ARG A 77 9.58 -9.25 -11.20
C ARG A 77 8.84 -9.30 -9.86
N LEU A 78 8.28 -8.17 -9.42
CA LEU A 78 7.50 -8.10 -8.19
C LEU A 78 6.21 -8.92 -8.27
N ILE A 79 5.50 -8.87 -9.40
CA ILE A 79 4.30 -9.69 -9.66
C ILE A 79 4.64 -11.18 -9.63
N GLU A 80 5.74 -11.60 -10.25
CA GLU A 80 6.19 -13.00 -10.21
C GLU A 80 6.59 -13.44 -8.79
N PHE A 81 7.22 -12.54 -8.02
CA PHE A 81 7.53 -12.77 -6.62
C PHE A 81 6.25 -12.92 -5.78
N ALA A 82 5.23 -12.05 -6.00
CA ALA A 82 3.91 -12.14 -5.36
C ALA A 82 3.23 -13.49 -5.67
N ARG A 83 3.26 -13.92 -6.93
CA ARG A 83 2.74 -15.23 -7.34
C ARG A 83 3.41 -16.36 -6.58
N ALA A 84 4.73 -16.32 -6.46
CA ALA A 84 5.51 -17.36 -5.75
C ALA A 84 5.27 -17.37 -4.23
N LEU A 85 4.82 -16.24 -3.67
CA LEU A 85 4.40 -16.12 -2.26
C LEU A 85 2.97 -16.62 -2.01
N GLY A 86 2.21 -16.96 -3.05
CA GLY A 86 0.84 -17.49 -2.91
C GLY A 86 -0.25 -16.60 -3.49
N GLY A 87 0.11 -15.62 -4.33
CA GLY A 87 -0.84 -14.75 -5.01
C GLY A 87 -1.22 -13.50 -4.20
N ALA A 88 -0.29 -12.97 -3.42
CA ALA A 88 -0.46 -11.70 -2.72
C ALA A 88 -0.79 -10.55 -3.69
N ARG A 89 -1.48 -9.51 -3.22
CA ARG A 89 -1.70 -8.30 -4.00
C ARG A 89 -0.37 -7.57 -4.25
N VAL A 90 -0.29 -6.81 -5.33
CA VAL A 90 0.84 -5.90 -5.57
C VAL A 90 0.30 -4.49 -5.61
N SER A 91 0.79 -3.60 -4.74
CA SER A 91 0.45 -2.19 -4.82
C SER A 91 1.28 -1.51 -5.91
N CYS A 92 0.74 -0.46 -6.48
CA CYS A 92 1.41 0.44 -7.41
C CYS A 92 0.91 1.86 -7.17
N HIS A 93 1.74 2.85 -7.45
CA HIS A 93 1.44 4.26 -7.21
C HIS A 93 2.19 5.16 -8.19
N GLY A 94 1.90 6.46 -8.17
CA GLY A 94 2.75 7.46 -8.77
C GLY A 94 4.13 7.51 -8.09
N HIS A 95 5.14 8.07 -8.78
CA HIS A 95 6.49 8.16 -8.21
C HIS A 95 6.50 9.04 -6.96
N VAL A 96 6.81 8.46 -5.80
CA VAL A 96 6.90 9.15 -4.50
C VAL A 96 8.10 10.11 -4.52
N GLY A 97 7.87 11.33 -4.02
CA GLY A 97 8.88 12.40 -3.99
C GLY A 97 8.89 13.27 -5.25
N ARG A 98 7.99 13.04 -6.21
CA ARG A 98 7.80 13.91 -7.36
C ARG A 98 6.51 14.71 -7.26
N PHE A 99 6.62 16.01 -6.98
CA PHE A 99 5.52 16.93 -6.70
C PHE A 99 5.07 17.76 -7.91
N ALA A 100 5.82 17.66 -9.02
CA ALA A 100 5.51 18.35 -10.26
C ALA A 100 5.78 17.45 -11.47
N PRO A 101 5.03 17.62 -12.58
CA PRO A 101 5.28 16.87 -13.79
C PRO A 101 6.64 17.23 -14.41
N LEU A 102 7.29 16.23 -15.02
CA LEU A 102 8.52 16.42 -15.83
C LEU A 102 8.19 16.67 -17.30
N ALA A 103 6.96 16.33 -17.72
CA ALA A 103 6.42 16.54 -19.05
C ALA A 103 5.03 17.20 -18.94
N ASP A 104 4.30 17.28 -20.05
CA ASP A 104 2.88 17.67 -19.99
C ASP A 104 2.08 16.65 -19.15
N ARG A 105 1.24 17.13 -18.22
CA ARG A 105 0.46 16.27 -17.32
C ARG A 105 -0.39 15.23 -18.07
N ARG A 106 -0.92 15.59 -19.25
CA ARG A 106 -1.72 14.65 -20.06
C ARG A 106 -0.85 13.53 -20.64
N MET A 107 0.41 13.85 -20.99
CA MET A 107 1.35 12.84 -21.46
C MET A 107 1.69 11.87 -20.31
N GLU A 108 2.01 12.38 -19.14
CA GLU A 108 2.31 11.52 -17.98
C GLU A 108 1.12 10.67 -17.57
N TRP A 109 -0.10 11.24 -17.62
CA TRP A 109 -1.33 10.46 -17.42
C TRP A 109 -1.47 9.34 -18.47
N GLY A 110 -1.23 9.64 -19.74
CA GLY A 110 -1.25 8.63 -20.80
C GLY A 110 -0.24 7.51 -20.57
N TRP A 111 0.98 7.84 -20.17
CA TRP A 111 2.00 6.84 -19.82
C TRP A 111 1.62 6.00 -18.61
N LEU A 112 0.98 6.60 -17.60
CA LEU A 112 0.47 5.88 -16.44
C LEU A 112 -0.60 4.86 -16.86
N VAL A 113 -1.56 5.28 -17.70
CA VAL A 113 -2.62 4.40 -18.21
C VAL A 113 -2.02 3.22 -18.99
N GLU A 114 -1.11 3.47 -19.93
CA GLU A 114 -0.43 2.43 -20.71
C GLU A 114 0.36 1.45 -19.83
N ALA A 115 1.08 1.99 -18.84
CA ALA A 115 1.83 1.16 -17.89
C ALA A 115 0.89 0.27 -17.08
N LEU A 116 -0.19 0.83 -16.52
CA LEU A 116 -1.14 0.07 -15.70
C LEU A 116 -1.94 -0.95 -16.53
N GLN A 117 -2.23 -0.70 -17.80
CA GLN A 117 -2.80 -1.71 -18.71
C GLN A 117 -1.87 -2.91 -18.83
N THR A 118 -0.58 -2.66 -19.08
CA THR A 118 0.44 -3.71 -19.17
C THR A 118 0.59 -4.49 -17.88
N LEU A 119 0.66 -3.79 -16.75
CA LEU A 119 0.84 -4.40 -15.42
C LEU A 119 -0.40 -5.18 -14.96
N ALA A 120 -1.61 -4.67 -15.23
CA ALA A 120 -2.85 -5.35 -14.87
C ALA A 120 -3.03 -6.65 -15.62
N GLU A 121 -2.68 -6.68 -16.91
CA GLU A 121 -2.67 -7.90 -17.74
C GLU A 121 -1.62 -8.90 -17.21
N THR A 122 -0.38 -8.43 -16.93
CA THR A 122 0.69 -9.27 -16.39
C THR A 122 0.29 -9.88 -15.04
N ALA A 123 -0.30 -9.07 -14.15
CA ALA A 123 -0.77 -9.51 -12.85
C ALA A 123 -1.94 -10.52 -12.96
N ALA A 124 -2.86 -10.29 -13.90
CA ALA A 124 -3.97 -11.23 -14.15
C ALA A 124 -3.46 -12.60 -14.60
N GLN A 125 -2.48 -12.63 -15.50
CA GLN A 125 -1.85 -13.89 -15.95
C GLN A 125 -1.11 -14.63 -14.82
N ALA A 126 -0.63 -13.89 -13.83
CA ALA A 126 0.02 -14.43 -12.64
C ALA A 126 -0.95 -14.77 -11.48
N GLU A 127 -2.27 -14.56 -11.67
CA GLU A 127 -3.28 -14.71 -10.62
C GLU A 127 -3.02 -13.79 -9.40
N VAL A 128 -2.45 -12.61 -9.65
CA VAL A 128 -2.13 -11.56 -8.65
C VAL A 128 -3.04 -10.37 -8.91
N THR A 129 -3.63 -9.78 -7.88
CA THR A 129 -4.41 -8.56 -8.00
C THR A 129 -3.49 -7.33 -7.92
N LEU A 130 -3.59 -6.42 -8.89
CA LEU A 130 -2.92 -5.13 -8.85
C LEU A 130 -3.81 -4.10 -8.15
N VAL A 131 -3.26 -3.34 -7.20
CA VAL A 131 -3.99 -2.28 -6.49
C VAL A 131 -3.26 -0.95 -6.64
N PHE A 132 -3.97 0.08 -7.12
CA PHE A 132 -3.41 1.43 -7.26
C PHE A 132 -3.64 2.22 -5.97
N GLU A 133 -2.56 2.68 -5.35
CA GLU A 133 -2.58 3.48 -4.15
C GLU A 133 -2.77 4.96 -4.46
N VAL A 134 -3.76 5.56 -3.81
CA VAL A 134 -4.08 6.98 -3.90
C VAL A 134 -3.26 7.72 -2.85
N LEU A 135 -2.20 8.39 -3.29
CA LEU A 135 -1.29 9.14 -2.43
C LEU A 135 -1.69 10.61 -2.33
N ASN A 136 -1.33 11.27 -1.24
CA ASN A 136 -1.56 12.70 -1.08
C ASN A 136 -0.64 13.56 -1.98
N ARG A 137 -1.01 14.84 -2.17
CA ARG A 137 -0.29 15.83 -3.01
C ARG A 137 1.12 16.17 -2.55
N TYR A 138 1.48 15.82 -1.32
CA TYR A 138 2.83 16.02 -0.78
C TYR A 138 3.75 14.84 -1.04
N GLU A 139 3.23 13.77 -1.65
CA GLU A 139 4.01 12.56 -1.99
C GLU A 139 4.08 12.31 -3.50
N THR A 140 3.04 12.67 -4.26
CA THR A 140 3.04 12.51 -5.72
C THR A 140 2.34 13.69 -6.40
N HIS A 141 2.34 13.73 -7.75
CA HIS A 141 1.75 14.83 -8.53
C HIS A 141 0.57 14.43 -9.42
N LEU A 142 0.19 13.16 -9.46
CA LEU A 142 -0.81 12.69 -10.43
C LEU A 142 -2.18 12.39 -9.83
N VAL A 143 -2.33 11.38 -9.02
CA VAL A 143 -3.61 10.88 -8.53
C VAL A 143 -3.68 11.05 -7.03
N HIS A 144 -4.57 11.93 -6.55
CA HIS A 144 -4.64 12.30 -5.14
C HIS A 144 -5.97 11.96 -4.50
N THR A 145 -7.03 11.83 -5.31
CA THR A 145 -8.38 11.58 -4.81
C THR A 145 -8.94 10.27 -5.34
N THR A 146 -9.90 9.72 -4.61
CA THR A 146 -10.69 8.56 -5.04
C THR A 146 -11.37 8.81 -6.40
N ALA A 147 -11.83 10.03 -6.66
CA ALA A 147 -12.44 10.38 -7.94
C ALA A 147 -11.43 10.24 -9.10
N GLU A 148 -10.22 10.78 -8.95
CA GLU A 148 -9.16 10.64 -9.95
C GLU A 148 -8.72 9.18 -10.12
N ALA A 149 -8.68 8.39 -9.03
CA ALA A 149 -8.38 6.97 -9.10
C ALA A 149 -9.43 6.18 -9.87
N LEU A 150 -10.71 6.49 -9.69
CA LEU A 150 -11.79 5.86 -10.45
C LEU A 150 -11.73 6.24 -11.93
N GLU A 151 -11.42 7.49 -12.28
CA GLU A 151 -11.16 7.92 -13.66
C GLU A 151 -9.97 7.16 -14.27
N LEU A 152 -8.90 6.93 -13.48
CA LEU A 152 -7.76 6.14 -13.90
C LEU A 152 -8.15 4.68 -14.19
N LEU A 153 -8.92 4.05 -13.29
CA LEU A 153 -9.39 2.67 -13.49
C LEU A 153 -10.27 2.55 -14.75
N GLU A 154 -11.12 3.55 -15.02
CA GLU A 154 -11.93 3.59 -16.24
C GLU A 154 -11.07 3.74 -17.49
N ALA A 155 -10.07 4.60 -17.46
CA ALA A 155 -9.14 4.80 -18.58
C ALA A 155 -8.28 3.55 -18.86
N VAL A 156 -7.85 2.84 -17.81
CA VAL A 156 -7.13 1.57 -17.92
C VAL A 156 -8.02 0.46 -18.46
N GLY A 157 -9.28 0.38 -17.98
CA GLY A 157 -10.29 -0.55 -18.49
C GLY A 157 -10.02 -2.04 -18.19
N HIS A 158 -9.22 -2.35 -17.16
CA HIS A 158 -8.85 -3.73 -16.83
C HIS A 158 -9.44 -4.15 -15.46
N PRO A 159 -10.18 -5.27 -15.38
CA PRO A 159 -10.90 -5.67 -14.14
C PRO A 159 -9.97 -6.07 -13.00
N ASN A 160 -8.73 -6.46 -13.29
CA ASN A 160 -7.72 -6.87 -12.31
C ASN A 160 -6.98 -5.70 -11.64
N LEU A 161 -7.28 -4.46 -12.03
CA LEU A 161 -6.81 -3.26 -11.34
C LEU A 161 -7.88 -2.79 -10.36
N LYS A 162 -7.53 -2.66 -9.10
CA LYS A 162 -8.38 -2.17 -8.02
C LYS A 162 -7.76 -0.92 -7.37
N VAL A 163 -8.47 -0.28 -6.45
CA VAL A 163 -7.97 0.87 -5.69
C VAL A 163 -7.46 0.40 -4.32
N LEU A 164 -6.35 0.97 -3.89
CA LEU A 164 -5.90 0.96 -2.51
C LEU A 164 -6.19 2.35 -1.91
N LEU A 165 -6.93 2.38 -0.81
CA LEU A 165 -7.20 3.59 -0.05
C LEU A 165 -6.48 3.56 1.29
N ASP A 166 -5.74 4.61 1.59
CA ASP A 166 -5.07 4.81 2.88
C ASP A 166 -5.76 5.93 3.67
N ALA A 167 -6.13 5.64 4.90
CA ALA A 167 -6.79 6.58 5.81
C ALA A 167 -5.98 7.86 6.02
N TYR A 168 -4.64 7.76 6.09
CA TYR A 168 -3.76 8.91 6.21
C TYR A 168 -3.81 9.82 4.98
N HIS A 169 -3.74 9.25 3.77
CA HIS A 169 -3.83 10.03 2.52
C HIS A 169 -5.21 10.63 2.33
N MET A 170 -6.27 9.85 2.59
CA MET A 170 -7.65 10.35 2.53
C MET A 170 -7.92 11.50 3.50
N ASN A 171 -7.30 11.48 4.69
CA ASN A 171 -7.43 12.58 5.65
C ASN A 171 -6.94 13.93 5.10
N LEU A 172 -5.97 13.91 4.17
CA LEU A 172 -5.43 15.11 3.53
C LEU A 172 -6.23 15.55 2.29
N GLU A 173 -6.76 14.60 1.52
CA GLU A 173 -7.26 14.87 0.16
C GLU A 173 -8.79 14.76 0.04
N GLU A 174 -9.45 13.96 0.88
CA GLU A 174 -10.89 13.74 0.80
C GLU A 174 -11.65 14.59 1.81
N PRO A 175 -12.65 15.35 1.39
CA PRO A 175 -13.50 16.10 2.33
C PRO A 175 -14.34 15.18 3.22
N ASP A 176 -14.64 13.96 2.77
CA ASP A 176 -15.34 12.90 3.48
C ASP A 176 -14.74 11.55 3.08
N PRO A 177 -13.77 11.01 3.86
CA PRO A 177 -13.15 9.73 3.58
C PRO A 177 -14.13 8.55 3.57
N ALA A 178 -15.16 8.56 4.41
CA ALA A 178 -16.17 7.50 4.41
C ALA A 178 -16.99 7.52 3.12
N ALA A 179 -17.36 8.70 2.61
CA ALA A 179 -18.01 8.82 1.30
C ALA A 179 -17.10 8.40 0.15
N ALA A 180 -15.77 8.62 0.25
CA ALA A 180 -14.80 8.14 -0.72
C ALA A 180 -14.77 6.61 -0.78
N ILE A 181 -14.76 5.91 0.37
CA ILE A 181 -14.88 4.45 0.45
C ILE A 181 -16.17 3.96 -0.24
N ARG A 182 -17.33 4.56 0.10
CA ARG A 182 -18.63 4.21 -0.51
C ARG A 182 -18.60 4.36 -2.03
N ARG A 183 -17.99 5.43 -2.53
CA ARG A 183 -17.84 5.71 -3.97
C ARG A 183 -16.97 4.66 -4.68
N THR A 184 -15.93 4.16 -4.01
CA THR A 184 -15.06 3.12 -4.55
C THR A 184 -15.78 1.79 -4.71
N GLY A 185 -16.63 1.42 -3.74
CA GLY A 185 -17.46 0.23 -3.81
C GLY A 185 -16.65 -1.05 -4.05
N ASP A 186 -17.08 -1.86 -5.02
CA ASP A 186 -16.45 -3.14 -5.40
C ASP A 186 -15.09 -3.01 -6.10
N ARG A 187 -14.69 -1.78 -6.45
CA ARG A 187 -13.35 -1.48 -6.98
C ARG A 187 -12.29 -1.36 -5.88
N LEU A 188 -12.67 -1.39 -4.60
CA LEU A 188 -11.74 -1.38 -3.48
C LEU A 188 -11.01 -2.72 -3.36
N GLY A 189 -9.68 -2.71 -3.44
CA GLY A 189 -8.83 -3.90 -3.41
C GLY A 189 -7.99 -4.05 -2.15
N LEU A 190 -7.63 -2.92 -1.52
CA LEU A 190 -6.82 -2.90 -0.30
C LEU A 190 -7.10 -1.64 0.51
N VAL A 191 -6.91 -1.72 1.82
CA VAL A 191 -7.06 -0.59 2.75
C VAL A 191 -5.84 -0.51 3.67
N HIS A 192 -5.22 0.67 3.69
CA HIS A 192 -4.22 1.03 4.68
C HIS A 192 -4.86 1.87 5.79
N LEU A 193 -4.46 1.60 7.02
CA LEU A 193 -4.91 2.32 8.20
C LEU A 193 -3.70 2.92 8.93
N ALA A 194 -3.67 4.22 9.01
CA ALA A 194 -2.86 5.02 9.89
C ALA A 194 -3.65 6.26 10.30
N ASP A 195 -3.42 6.79 11.49
CA ASP A 195 -4.11 8.00 11.93
C ASP A 195 -3.59 9.24 11.17
N SER A 196 -4.26 10.36 11.32
CA SER A 196 -3.99 11.62 10.64
C SER A 196 -2.55 12.15 10.77
N ASN A 197 -1.80 11.65 11.73
CA ASN A 197 -0.39 11.93 11.99
C ASN A 197 0.53 10.73 11.66
N ARG A 198 0.04 9.75 10.91
CA ARG A 198 0.69 8.49 10.50
C ARG A 198 1.06 7.56 11.66
N ARG A 199 0.51 7.80 12.86
CA ARG A 199 0.62 6.94 14.03
C ARG A 199 -0.48 5.89 14.07
N GLY A 200 -0.50 5.09 15.15
CA GLY A 200 -1.56 4.12 15.42
C GLY A 200 -2.94 4.74 15.58
N ILE A 201 -3.97 3.94 15.44
CA ILE A 201 -5.39 4.33 15.58
C ILE A 201 -5.64 4.94 16.96
N GLY A 202 -6.26 6.13 16.97
CA GLY A 202 -6.59 6.88 18.19
C GLY A 202 -5.51 7.86 18.66
N HIS A 203 -4.40 7.98 17.92
CA HIS A 203 -3.33 8.95 18.22
C HIS A 203 -3.46 10.27 17.42
N GLY A 204 -4.43 10.39 16.54
CA GLY A 204 -4.77 11.58 15.75
C GLY A 204 -6.24 11.93 15.82
N HIS A 205 -6.83 12.30 14.69
CA HIS A 205 -8.22 12.75 14.63
C HIS A 205 -9.05 12.08 13.51
N THR A 206 -8.55 10.99 12.92
CA THR A 206 -9.27 10.23 11.89
C THR A 206 -10.51 9.56 12.50
N ASP A 207 -11.66 9.71 11.85
CA ASP A 207 -12.92 9.06 12.25
C ASP A 207 -12.94 7.60 11.77
N PHE A 208 -12.18 6.73 12.44
CA PHE A 208 -12.13 5.30 12.11
C PHE A 208 -13.48 4.59 12.23
N PRO A 209 -14.35 4.88 13.21
CA PRO A 209 -15.70 4.31 13.22
C PRO A 209 -16.47 4.56 11.93
N ALA A 210 -16.43 5.78 11.38
CA ALA A 210 -17.07 6.10 10.11
C ALA A 210 -16.44 5.37 8.92
N LEU A 211 -15.11 5.21 8.91
CA LEU A 211 -14.39 4.45 7.88
C LEU A 211 -14.78 2.97 7.91
N LEU A 212 -14.73 2.32 9.09
CA LEU A 212 -15.09 0.91 9.23
C LEU A 212 -16.55 0.66 8.87
N HIS A 213 -17.46 1.56 9.24
CA HIS A 213 -18.86 1.46 8.85
C HIS A 213 -19.02 1.54 7.33
N ALA A 214 -18.32 2.47 6.65
CA ALA A 214 -18.35 2.56 5.20
C ALA A 214 -17.77 1.30 4.52
N LEU A 215 -16.71 0.69 5.07
CA LEU A 215 -16.18 -0.58 4.58
C LEU A 215 -17.19 -1.73 4.71
N GLN A 216 -17.94 -1.78 5.81
CA GLN A 216 -19.02 -2.76 6.00
C GLN A 216 -20.15 -2.54 5.01
N GLU A 217 -20.58 -1.28 4.78
CA GLU A 217 -21.65 -0.93 3.83
C GLU A 217 -21.32 -1.34 2.39
N VAL A 218 -20.04 -1.23 1.96
CA VAL A 218 -19.62 -1.69 0.62
C VAL A 218 -19.27 -3.19 0.56
N GLY A 219 -19.41 -3.91 1.66
CA GLY A 219 -19.13 -5.34 1.74
C GLY A 219 -17.65 -5.68 1.59
N TYR A 220 -16.75 -4.80 2.00
CA TYR A 220 -15.32 -5.06 1.95
C TYR A 220 -14.93 -6.15 2.96
N THR A 221 -14.31 -7.23 2.47
CA THR A 221 -13.84 -8.38 3.26
C THR A 221 -12.33 -8.61 3.12
N GLY A 222 -11.64 -7.67 2.47
CA GLY A 222 -10.19 -7.74 2.29
C GLY A 222 -9.41 -7.40 3.57
N PRO A 223 -8.09 -7.51 3.53
CA PRO A 223 -7.25 -7.20 4.67
C PRO A 223 -7.23 -5.69 4.99
N LEU A 224 -7.13 -5.39 6.28
CA LEU A 224 -6.83 -4.05 6.79
C LEU A 224 -5.35 -4.02 7.18
N ILE A 225 -4.57 -3.24 6.49
CA ILE A 225 -3.12 -3.15 6.70
C ILE A 225 -2.80 -1.92 7.55
N LEU A 226 -2.19 -2.12 8.70
CA LEU A 226 -1.65 -0.99 9.47
C LEU A 226 -0.37 -0.48 8.81
N GLU A 227 -0.38 0.76 8.33
CA GLU A 227 0.81 1.45 7.78
C GLU A 227 1.27 2.56 8.74
N VAL A 228 1.48 2.17 9.96
CA VAL A 228 1.87 3.05 11.07
C VAL A 228 3.37 3.27 11.05
N THR A 229 3.79 4.52 11.27
CA THR A 229 5.20 4.88 11.45
C THR A 229 5.45 5.45 12.83
N ALA A 230 6.63 5.18 13.39
CA ALA A 230 7.05 5.85 14.61
C ALA A 230 7.27 7.35 14.35
N PRO A 231 7.07 8.22 15.36
CA PRO A 231 7.34 9.64 15.23
C PRO A 231 8.78 9.92 14.79
N GLY A 232 8.95 10.89 13.90
CA GLY A 232 10.27 11.29 13.41
C GLY A 232 10.12 12.32 12.29
N PRO A 233 11.23 13.00 11.92
CA PRO A 233 11.20 14.04 10.90
C PRO A 233 10.99 13.49 9.49
N ASP A 234 11.37 12.24 9.24
CA ASP A 234 11.21 11.54 7.97
C ASP A 234 10.74 10.10 8.21
N PRO A 235 9.45 9.79 7.97
CA PRO A 235 8.91 8.45 8.16
C PRO A 235 9.48 7.43 7.17
N PHE A 236 10.00 7.87 6.02
CA PHE A 236 10.51 7.00 4.96
C PHE A 236 11.99 6.62 5.13
N THR A 237 12.72 7.28 6.04
CA THR A 237 14.12 6.91 6.28
C THR A 237 14.21 5.47 6.81
N PRO A 238 15.07 4.62 6.21
CA PRO A 238 15.28 3.27 6.74
C PRO A 238 16.00 3.31 8.09
N VAL A 239 16.79 4.34 8.35
CA VAL A 239 17.49 4.51 9.63
C VAL A 239 16.59 5.26 10.60
N LYS A 240 16.10 4.55 11.60
CA LYS A 240 15.26 5.11 12.66
C LYS A 240 16.14 5.51 13.85
N GLU A 241 15.74 6.57 14.54
CA GLU A 241 16.46 7.11 15.71
C GLU A 241 15.67 6.90 16.99
N GLY A 242 16.38 6.91 18.12
CA GLY A 242 15.76 6.80 19.44
C GLY A 242 15.05 5.46 19.67
N ASP A 243 13.98 5.50 20.43
CA ASP A 243 13.18 4.33 20.82
C ASP A 243 12.00 4.07 19.88
N TYR A 244 12.23 4.24 18.56
CA TYR A 244 11.18 4.14 17.55
C TYR A 244 10.44 2.81 17.59
N LEU A 245 11.17 1.73 17.86
CA LEU A 245 10.61 0.37 17.83
C LEU A 245 9.60 0.15 18.95
N ALA A 246 9.93 0.58 20.18
CA ALA A 246 9.00 0.50 21.30
C ALA A 246 7.76 1.37 21.06
N GLN A 247 7.93 2.56 20.46
CA GLN A 247 6.81 3.42 20.12
C GLN A 247 5.94 2.79 19.02
N LEU A 248 6.55 2.22 17.98
CA LEU A 248 5.84 1.53 16.90
C LEU A 248 5.05 0.35 17.46
N GLU A 249 5.66 -0.50 18.28
CA GLU A 249 5.00 -1.66 18.89
C GLU A 249 3.84 -1.27 19.79
N ALA A 250 3.97 -0.16 20.55
CA ALA A 250 2.89 0.38 21.36
C ALA A 250 1.70 0.82 20.49
N ASP A 251 1.96 1.60 19.44
CA ASP A 251 0.94 2.08 18.51
C ASP A 251 0.23 0.92 17.79
N LEU A 252 0.98 -0.12 17.42
CA LEU A 252 0.43 -1.33 16.79
C LEU A 252 -0.47 -2.14 17.74
N LYS A 253 -0.04 -2.30 18.98
CA LYS A 253 -0.82 -3.00 20.02
C LYS A 253 -2.14 -2.28 20.30
N ASP A 254 -2.07 -0.96 20.46
CA ASP A 254 -3.26 -0.14 20.72
C ASP A 254 -4.22 -0.18 19.53
N SER A 255 -3.71 -0.08 18.30
CA SER A 255 -4.49 -0.18 17.07
C SER A 255 -5.20 -1.53 16.93
N LEU A 256 -4.50 -2.66 17.19
CA LEU A 256 -5.10 -3.99 17.14
C LEU A 256 -6.16 -4.17 18.23
N THR A 257 -5.89 -3.66 19.43
CA THR A 257 -6.86 -3.73 20.53
C THR A 257 -8.13 -3.00 20.18
N TRP A 258 -8.00 -1.81 19.57
CA TRP A 258 -9.13 -1.03 19.10
C TRP A 258 -9.90 -1.72 17.98
N LEU A 259 -9.22 -2.23 16.94
CA LEU A 259 -9.84 -2.92 15.80
C LEU A 259 -10.61 -4.19 16.21
N ARG A 260 -10.11 -4.91 17.21
CA ARG A 260 -10.78 -6.14 17.70
C ARG A 260 -11.99 -5.87 18.61
N ALA A 261 -12.14 -4.63 19.05
CA ALA A 261 -13.29 -4.20 19.86
C ALA A 261 -14.45 -3.68 18.99
N CYS A 262 -14.23 -3.43 17.69
CA CYS A 262 -15.22 -2.99 16.72
C CYS A 262 -15.88 -4.17 16.01
#